data_022932c26640944ce59bf05bf5846066
#
_entry.id   022932c26640944ce59bf05bf5846066
#
_cell.length_a   1.000
_cell.length_b   1.000
_cell.length_c   1.000
_cell.angle_alpha   90.00
_cell.angle_beta   90.00
_cell.angle_gamma   90.00
#
_symmetry.space_group_name_H-M   'P 1'
#
loop_
_entity.id
_entity.type
_entity.pdbx_description
1 polymer ?
#
loop_
_entity_poly.entity_id
_entity_poly.type
_entity_poly.pdbx_seq_one_letter_code
_entity_poly.pdbx_strand_id
1 'polypeptide(L)'
;MPQTREHILLSKQVGVPNIVVFLNKQDQVDDDELLELVELEVRELLSAYDFPGDDIPICPGSALQAIEAISANPEIKRGDDDWVDKIYALMDAVDDYIPTPERDVEKTFLMAIEDVFSITGRGTVATGRIERGVIKVGEDVEIVGHAETQV
;
A
#
# COMPACT_ATOMS: atom_id res chain seq x y z
N MET A 1 11.19 18.50 -1.37
CA MET A 1 11.28 17.02 -1.29
C MET A 1 11.16 16.37 -2.69
N PRO A 2 12.26 16.12 -3.44
CA PRO A 2 12.17 15.59 -4.81
C PRO A 2 11.60 14.17 -4.88
N GLN A 3 12.09 13.27 -4.03
CA GLN A 3 11.66 11.86 -4.01
C GLN A 3 10.18 11.69 -3.64
N THR A 4 9.68 12.45 -2.66
CA THR A 4 8.27 12.42 -2.27
C THR A 4 7.37 12.80 -3.45
N ARG A 5 7.78 13.83 -4.21
CA ARG A 5 7.06 14.25 -5.43
C ARG A 5 7.03 13.15 -6.48
N GLU A 6 8.15 12.48 -6.71
CA GLU A 6 8.23 11.36 -7.67
C GLU A 6 7.33 10.19 -7.25
N HIS A 7 7.32 9.83 -5.96
CA HIS A 7 6.47 8.76 -5.46
C HIS A 7 4.98 9.09 -5.57
N ILE A 8 4.57 10.32 -5.27
CA ILE A 8 3.16 10.76 -5.43
C ILE A 8 2.77 10.74 -6.91
N LEU A 9 3.63 11.24 -7.80
CA LEU A 9 3.40 11.21 -9.23
C LEU A 9 3.24 9.77 -9.75
N LEU A 10 4.13 8.86 -9.35
CA LEU A 10 4.04 7.45 -9.72
C LEU A 10 2.77 6.81 -9.19
N SER A 11 2.39 7.06 -7.94
CA SER A 11 1.13 6.57 -7.36
C SER A 11 -0.08 7.01 -8.17
N LYS A 12 -0.09 8.27 -8.63
CA LYS A 12 -1.15 8.78 -9.52
C LYS A 12 -1.16 8.07 -10.87
N GLN A 13 0.02 7.88 -11.49
CA GLN A 13 0.14 7.22 -12.79
C GLN A 13 -0.31 5.76 -12.78
N VAL A 14 -0.04 5.02 -11.71
CA VAL A 14 -0.50 3.64 -11.58
C VAL A 14 -1.94 3.52 -11.05
N GLY A 15 -2.60 4.65 -10.80
CA GLY A 15 -4.02 4.70 -10.43
C GLY A 15 -4.30 4.30 -8.98
N VAL A 16 -3.38 4.58 -8.04
CA VAL A 16 -3.65 4.41 -6.60
C VAL A 16 -4.79 5.34 -6.19
N PRO A 17 -5.92 4.81 -5.68
CA PRO A 17 -7.10 5.62 -5.41
C PRO A 17 -7.00 6.41 -4.08
N ASN A 18 -6.33 5.87 -3.07
CA ASN A 18 -6.25 6.45 -1.73
C ASN A 18 -4.82 6.38 -1.20
N ILE A 19 -4.43 7.37 -0.42
CA ILE A 19 -3.10 7.48 0.20
C ILE A 19 -3.30 7.83 1.68
N VAL A 20 -2.49 7.22 2.55
CA VAL A 20 -2.28 7.64 3.94
C VAL A 20 -0.79 7.98 4.07
N VAL A 21 -0.47 9.02 4.80
CA VAL A 21 0.91 9.49 4.96
C VAL A 21 1.41 9.20 6.36
N PHE A 22 2.63 8.67 6.46
CA PHE A 22 3.36 8.54 7.72
C PHE A 22 4.61 9.44 7.69
N LEU A 23 4.64 10.48 8.54
CA LEU A 23 5.79 11.34 8.71
C LEU A 23 6.78 10.67 9.66
N ASN A 24 7.66 9.83 9.08
CA ASN A 24 8.63 9.05 9.83
C ASN A 24 9.78 9.92 10.36
N LYS A 25 10.51 9.41 11.37
CA LYS A 25 11.67 10.03 12.02
C LYS A 25 11.32 11.28 12.82
N GLN A 26 10.15 11.34 13.41
CA GLN A 26 9.73 12.42 14.29
C GLN A 26 10.68 12.56 15.51
N ASP A 27 11.31 11.47 15.94
CA ASP A 27 12.33 11.45 17.00
C ASP A 27 13.56 12.33 16.73
N GLN A 28 13.75 12.77 15.48
CA GLN A 28 14.87 13.63 15.08
C GLN A 28 14.45 15.12 14.95
N VAL A 29 13.21 15.43 15.26
CA VAL A 29 12.66 16.78 15.13
C VAL A 29 12.16 17.26 16.51
N ASP A 30 12.86 18.26 17.07
CA ASP A 30 12.54 18.83 18.37
C ASP A 30 11.59 20.05 18.28
N ASP A 31 11.14 20.42 17.06
CA ASP A 31 10.37 21.59 16.78
C ASP A 31 9.01 21.21 16.15
N ASP A 32 7.95 21.41 16.90
CA ASP A 32 6.58 21.13 16.46
C ASP A 32 6.16 22.03 15.28
N GLU A 33 6.64 23.28 15.21
CA GLU A 33 6.35 24.18 14.08
C GLU A 33 6.92 23.63 12.76
N LEU A 34 8.09 22.96 12.84
CA LEU A 34 8.69 22.32 11.68
C LEU A 34 7.87 21.11 11.22
N LEU A 35 7.28 20.34 12.13
CA LEU A 35 6.40 19.21 11.78
C LEU A 35 5.13 19.72 11.09
N GLU A 36 4.51 20.78 11.61
CA GLU A 36 3.33 21.39 10.99
C GLU A 36 3.64 21.95 9.59
N LEU A 37 4.81 22.57 9.41
CA LEU A 37 5.24 23.06 8.09
C LEU A 37 5.45 21.94 7.09
N VAL A 38 6.07 20.82 7.51
CA VAL A 38 6.26 19.64 6.66
C VAL A 38 4.92 19.01 6.29
N GLU A 39 3.99 18.93 7.25
CA GLU A 39 2.65 18.43 6.99
C GLU A 39 1.93 19.30 5.94
N LEU A 40 1.97 20.60 6.08
CA LEU A 40 1.37 21.55 5.13
C LEU A 40 1.98 21.39 3.73
N GLU A 41 3.31 21.30 3.63
CA GLU A 41 3.99 21.08 2.34
C GLU A 41 3.56 19.74 1.67
N VAL A 42 3.39 18.68 2.46
CA VAL A 42 2.90 17.39 1.96
C VAL A 42 1.46 17.49 1.47
N ARG A 43 0.56 18.19 2.20
CA ARG A 43 -0.83 18.41 1.80
C ARG A 43 -0.93 19.20 0.49
N GLU A 44 -0.17 20.28 0.37
CA GLU A 44 -0.09 21.07 -0.86
C GLU A 44 0.43 20.23 -2.03
N LEU A 45 1.44 19.40 -1.79
CA LEU A 45 2.01 18.52 -2.81
C LEU A 45 0.99 17.46 -3.26
N LEU A 46 0.25 16.82 -2.35
CA LEU A 46 -0.80 15.86 -2.67
C LEU A 46 -1.91 16.52 -3.50
N SER A 47 -2.34 17.72 -3.10
CA SER A 47 -3.36 18.51 -3.83
C SER A 47 -2.90 18.89 -5.22
N ALA A 48 -1.61 19.19 -5.43
CA ALA A 48 -1.04 19.50 -6.74
C ALA A 48 -1.05 18.31 -7.72
N TYR A 49 -1.20 17.08 -7.21
CA TYR A 49 -1.34 15.86 -8.00
C TYR A 49 -2.77 15.28 -7.97
N ASP A 50 -3.77 16.10 -7.69
CA ASP A 50 -5.20 15.73 -7.65
C ASP A 50 -5.55 14.64 -6.63
N PHE A 51 -4.85 14.58 -5.51
CA PHE A 51 -5.30 13.86 -4.33
C PHE A 51 -5.98 14.85 -3.37
N PRO A 52 -6.94 14.42 -2.54
CA PRO A 52 -7.62 15.29 -1.57
C PRO A 52 -6.71 15.61 -0.38
N GLY A 53 -5.68 16.43 -0.60
CA GLY A 53 -4.60 16.69 0.36
C GLY A 53 -5.08 17.15 1.74
N ASP A 54 -6.19 17.90 1.81
CA ASP A 54 -6.75 18.37 3.08
C ASP A 54 -7.40 17.25 3.90
N ASP A 55 -7.97 16.23 3.23
CA ASP A 55 -8.71 15.14 3.87
C ASP A 55 -7.82 13.91 4.16
N ILE A 56 -6.62 13.84 3.57
CA ILE A 56 -5.72 12.71 3.72
C ILE A 56 -5.19 12.63 5.15
N PRO A 57 -5.31 11.47 5.83
CA PRO A 57 -4.70 11.26 7.14
C PRO A 57 -3.17 11.35 7.06
N ILE A 58 -2.59 12.18 7.92
CA ILE A 58 -1.15 12.30 8.09
C ILE A 58 -0.80 11.96 9.53
N CYS A 59 0.00 10.91 9.71
CA CYS A 59 0.37 10.37 11.01
C CYS A 59 1.86 10.62 11.26
N PRO A 60 2.27 11.47 12.20
CA PRO A 60 3.67 11.63 12.59
C PRO A 60 4.10 10.49 13.52
N GLY A 61 5.38 10.06 13.41
CA GLY A 61 5.91 9.02 14.28
C GLY A 61 7.36 8.64 14.01
N SER A 62 7.84 7.64 14.72
CA SER A 62 9.17 7.04 14.51
C SER A 62 9.06 5.52 14.49
N ALA A 63 9.26 4.93 13.32
CA ALA A 63 9.29 3.48 13.19
C ALA A 63 10.48 2.86 13.95
N LEU A 64 11.60 3.58 14.05
CA LEU A 64 12.77 3.11 14.82
C LEU A 64 12.44 2.99 16.30
N GLN A 65 11.91 4.04 16.91
CA GLN A 65 11.55 4.05 18.32
C GLN A 65 10.49 3.00 18.65
N ALA A 66 9.48 2.83 17.79
CA ALA A 66 8.49 1.78 17.95
C ALA A 66 9.10 0.36 17.89
N ILE A 67 10.04 0.09 16.97
CA ILE A 67 10.75 -1.21 16.89
C ILE A 67 11.61 -1.44 18.13
N GLU A 68 12.31 -0.43 18.61
CA GLU A 68 13.13 -0.51 19.83
C GLU A 68 12.25 -0.82 21.06
N ALA A 69 11.11 -0.16 21.21
CA ALA A 69 10.17 -0.41 22.29
C ALA A 69 9.62 -1.84 22.24
N ILE A 70 9.19 -2.34 21.07
CA ILE A 70 8.70 -3.72 20.89
C ILE A 70 9.81 -4.74 21.13
N SER A 71 11.04 -4.45 20.72
CA SER A 71 12.19 -5.34 20.94
C SER A 71 12.57 -5.44 22.41
N ALA A 72 12.43 -4.33 23.15
CA ALA A 72 12.67 -4.30 24.61
C ALA A 72 11.55 -5.00 25.39
N ASN A 73 10.32 -4.92 24.94
CA ASN A 73 9.15 -5.56 25.55
C ASN A 73 8.22 -6.15 24.47
N PRO A 74 8.38 -7.44 24.08
CA PRO A 74 7.53 -8.10 23.09
C PRO A 74 6.02 -8.20 23.46
N GLU A 75 5.70 -8.04 24.74
CA GLU A 75 4.32 -8.08 25.25
C GLU A 75 3.64 -6.69 25.30
N ILE A 76 4.33 -5.65 24.77
CA ILE A 76 3.85 -4.28 24.76
C ILE A 76 2.50 -4.19 24.01
N LYS A 77 1.57 -3.43 24.57
CA LYS A 77 0.23 -3.24 24.03
C LYS A 77 -0.02 -1.78 23.73
N ARG A 78 -1.11 -1.54 23.04
CA ARG A 78 -1.61 -0.20 22.81
C ARG A 78 -1.85 0.51 24.16
N GLY A 79 -1.34 1.72 24.30
CA GLY A 79 -1.37 2.53 25.52
C GLY A 79 -0.18 2.37 26.44
N ASP A 80 0.76 1.48 26.13
CA ASP A 80 1.96 1.23 26.95
C ASP A 80 3.16 2.10 26.51
N ASP A 81 3.16 2.59 25.25
CA ASP A 81 4.26 3.37 24.68
C ASP A 81 3.77 4.30 23.56
N ASP A 82 4.16 5.57 23.63
CA ASP A 82 3.71 6.61 22.70
C ASP A 82 4.14 6.35 21.25
N TRP A 83 5.32 5.80 21.01
CA TRP A 83 5.80 5.52 19.65
C TRP A 83 5.06 4.33 19.02
N VAL A 84 4.77 3.32 19.82
CA VAL A 84 3.97 2.17 19.39
C VAL A 84 2.54 2.61 19.11
N ASP A 85 1.97 3.50 19.94
CA ASP A 85 0.63 4.05 19.73
C ASP A 85 0.50 4.86 18.44
N LYS A 86 1.55 5.55 18.01
CA LYS A 86 1.58 6.21 16.69
C LYS A 86 1.53 5.23 15.52
N ILE A 87 2.08 4.03 15.67
CA ILE A 87 1.91 2.97 14.66
C ILE A 87 0.48 2.43 14.65
N TYR A 88 -0.13 2.26 15.82
CA TYR A 88 -1.55 1.91 15.90
C TYR A 88 -2.44 3.00 15.27
N ALA A 89 -2.14 4.28 15.52
CA ALA A 89 -2.88 5.39 14.90
C ALA A 89 -2.75 5.38 13.36
N LEU A 90 -1.58 5.04 12.81
CA LEU A 90 -1.43 4.83 11.38
C LEU A 90 -2.31 3.69 10.87
N MET A 91 -2.36 2.55 11.58
CA MET A 91 -3.19 1.41 11.19
C MET A 91 -4.68 1.74 11.26
N ASP A 92 -5.12 2.44 12.31
CA ASP A 92 -6.49 2.94 12.42
C ASP A 92 -6.82 3.86 11.22
N ALA A 93 -5.92 4.79 10.87
CA ALA A 93 -6.11 5.69 9.73
C ALA A 93 -6.21 4.93 8.40
N VAL A 94 -5.45 3.84 8.24
CA VAL A 94 -5.55 2.97 7.06
C VAL A 94 -6.91 2.27 7.01
N ASP A 95 -7.36 1.70 8.14
CA ASP A 95 -8.62 0.96 8.22
C ASP A 95 -9.84 1.88 8.01
N ASP A 96 -9.78 3.10 8.52
CA ASP A 96 -10.88 4.07 8.44
C ASP A 96 -10.95 4.80 7.09
N TYR A 97 -9.80 5.12 6.50
CA TYR A 97 -9.72 5.97 5.30
C TYR A 97 -9.66 5.20 3.99
N ILE A 98 -9.03 4.02 3.97
CA ILE A 98 -8.89 3.22 2.75
C ILE A 98 -10.05 2.23 2.64
N PRO A 99 -10.98 2.39 1.68
CA PRO A 99 -12.10 1.49 1.53
C PRO A 99 -11.63 0.09 1.12
N THR A 100 -12.31 -0.93 1.64
CA THR A 100 -12.06 -2.30 1.20
C THR A 100 -12.35 -2.42 -0.30
N PRO A 101 -11.40 -2.91 -1.11
CA PRO A 101 -11.61 -3.03 -2.56
C PRO A 101 -12.77 -3.95 -2.90
N GLU A 102 -13.68 -3.48 -3.74
CA GLU A 102 -14.70 -4.33 -4.34
C GLU A 102 -14.06 -5.32 -5.32
N ARG A 103 -14.36 -6.60 -5.16
CA ARG A 103 -13.85 -7.65 -6.03
C ARG A 103 -14.97 -8.14 -6.95
N ASP A 104 -14.74 -8.08 -8.24
CA ASP A 104 -15.67 -8.54 -9.29
C ASP A 104 -15.70 -10.09 -9.38
N VAL A 105 -16.09 -10.76 -8.32
CA VAL A 105 -16.07 -12.24 -8.23
C VAL A 105 -17.10 -12.92 -9.11
N GLU A 106 -18.18 -12.22 -9.47
CA GLU A 106 -19.27 -12.74 -10.31
C GLU A 106 -18.95 -12.66 -11.82
N LYS A 107 -17.89 -11.96 -12.20
CA LYS A 107 -17.46 -11.86 -13.61
C LYS A 107 -16.64 -13.09 -14.01
N THR A 108 -16.56 -13.33 -15.33
CA THR A 108 -15.67 -14.36 -15.89
C THR A 108 -14.23 -14.14 -15.42
N PHE A 109 -13.57 -15.22 -14.99
CA PHE A 109 -12.18 -15.20 -14.57
C PHE A 109 -11.28 -14.51 -15.60
N LEU A 110 -10.41 -13.65 -15.15
CA LEU A 110 -9.38 -13.00 -15.95
C LEU A 110 -8.13 -12.80 -15.10
N MET A 111 -7.01 -13.30 -15.59
CA MET A 111 -5.68 -13.09 -15.01
C MET A 111 -4.72 -12.56 -16.08
N ALA A 112 -4.13 -11.39 -15.83
CA ALA A 112 -3.04 -10.89 -16.66
C ALA A 112 -1.77 -11.69 -16.34
N ILE A 113 -1.14 -12.30 -17.37
CA ILE A 113 0.12 -13.02 -17.20
C ILE A 113 1.25 -12.02 -17.10
N GLU A 114 1.97 -12.03 -15.98
CA GLU A 114 3.09 -11.13 -15.68
C GLU A 114 4.43 -11.86 -15.86
N ASP A 115 4.51 -13.15 -15.53
CA ASP A 115 5.72 -13.94 -15.66
C ASP A 115 5.43 -15.39 -16.06
N VAL A 116 6.38 -16.03 -16.77
CA VAL A 116 6.27 -17.41 -17.22
C VAL A 116 7.60 -18.12 -17.00
N PHE A 117 7.58 -19.26 -16.30
CA PHE A 117 8.76 -20.07 -16.06
C PHE A 117 8.42 -21.56 -16.06
N SER A 118 9.45 -22.40 -16.21
CA SER A 118 9.29 -23.87 -16.21
C SER A 118 9.79 -24.46 -14.91
N ILE A 119 8.97 -25.33 -14.30
CA ILE A 119 9.34 -26.10 -13.11
C ILE A 119 9.52 -27.53 -13.49
N THR A 120 10.69 -28.10 -13.20
CA THR A 120 10.98 -29.53 -13.46
C THR A 120 9.93 -30.42 -12.77
N GLY A 121 9.27 -31.28 -13.54
CA GLY A 121 8.22 -32.20 -13.06
C GLY A 121 6.81 -31.55 -12.94
N ARG A 122 6.67 -30.26 -13.18
CA ARG A 122 5.36 -29.56 -13.18
C ARG A 122 5.02 -28.90 -14.51
N GLY A 123 6.00 -28.70 -15.39
CA GLY A 123 5.81 -28.06 -16.69
C GLY A 123 5.89 -26.53 -16.63
N THR A 124 5.22 -25.88 -17.55
CA THR A 124 5.17 -24.42 -17.65
C THR A 124 4.21 -23.85 -16.60
N VAL A 125 4.68 -22.84 -15.89
CA VAL A 125 3.91 -22.10 -14.88
C VAL A 125 3.81 -20.67 -15.31
N ALA A 126 2.59 -20.13 -15.38
CA ALA A 126 2.32 -18.72 -15.58
C ALA A 126 1.87 -18.10 -14.24
N THR A 127 2.40 -16.93 -13.92
CA THR A 127 1.98 -16.17 -12.75
C THR A 127 1.42 -14.82 -13.18
N GLY A 128 0.56 -14.25 -12.34
CA GLY A 128 -0.03 -12.97 -12.60
C GLY A 128 -1.08 -12.60 -11.58
N ARG A 129 -1.69 -11.43 -11.76
CA ARG A 129 -2.74 -10.92 -10.91
C ARG A 129 -4.11 -11.32 -11.45
N ILE A 130 -4.95 -11.86 -10.58
CA ILE A 130 -6.37 -12.08 -10.90
C ILE A 130 -7.08 -10.73 -10.86
N GLU A 131 -7.51 -10.26 -12.02
CA GLU A 131 -8.20 -8.98 -12.18
C GLU A 131 -9.68 -9.08 -11.81
N ARG A 132 -10.32 -10.21 -12.11
CA ARG A 132 -11.74 -10.47 -11.84
C ARG A 132 -12.05 -11.96 -11.88
N GLY A 133 -13.24 -12.31 -11.38
CA GLY A 133 -13.73 -13.68 -11.32
C GLY A 133 -13.04 -14.52 -10.25
N VAL A 134 -13.36 -15.80 -10.25
CA VAL A 134 -12.82 -16.81 -9.34
C VAL A 134 -12.38 -18.02 -10.16
N ILE A 135 -11.30 -18.66 -9.75
CA ILE A 135 -10.82 -19.93 -10.33
C ILE A 135 -10.52 -20.94 -9.22
N LYS A 136 -10.81 -22.19 -9.47
CA LYS A 136 -10.47 -23.31 -8.56
C LYS A 136 -9.41 -24.19 -9.19
N VAL A 137 -8.67 -24.87 -8.35
CA VAL A 137 -7.67 -25.86 -8.79
C VAL A 137 -8.34 -26.97 -9.58
N GLY A 138 -7.84 -27.25 -10.80
CA GLY A 138 -8.35 -28.29 -11.70
C GLY A 138 -9.42 -27.79 -12.67
N GLU A 139 -9.75 -26.52 -12.68
CA GLU A 139 -10.60 -25.91 -13.72
C GLU A 139 -9.78 -25.61 -14.98
N ASP A 140 -10.40 -25.79 -16.14
CA ASP A 140 -9.80 -25.42 -17.43
C ASP A 140 -9.78 -23.91 -17.62
N VAL A 141 -8.71 -23.40 -18.21
CA VAL A 141 -8.53 -21.99 -18.53
C VAL A 141 -8.19 -21.81 -20.00
N GLU A 142 -8.64 -20.72 -20.57
CA GLU A 142 -8.30 -20.31 -21.91
C GLU A 142 -7.15 -19.30 -21.88
N ILE A 143 -6.07 -19.59 -22.62
CA ILE A 143 -4.92 -18.68 -22.76
C ILE A 143 -5.13 -17.86 -24.05
N VAL A 144 -5.34 -16.56 -23.88
CA VAL A 144 -5.56 -15.61 -24.96
C VAL A 144 -4.30 -14.78 -25.19
N GLY A 145 -3.85 -14.62 -26.42
CA GLY A 145 -2.64 -13.88 -26.75
C GLY A 145 -2.53 -13.55 -28.25
N HIS A 146 -1.30 -13.26 -28.70
CA HIS A 146 -1.01 -12.96 -30.11
C HIS A 146 -0.98 -14.19 -31.02
N ALA A 147 -0.97 -15.40 -30.45
CA ALA A 147 -1.09 -16.65 -31.15
C ALA A 147 -2.53 -17.19 -31.11
N GLU A 148 -2.79 -18.33 -31.76
CA GLU A 148 -4.07 -19.04 -31.62
C GLU A 148 -4.32 -19.38 -30.14
N THR A 149 -5.57 -19.21 -29.72
CA THR A 149 -6.03 -19.53 -28.37
C THR A 149 -5.75 -20.99 -28.04
N GLN A 150 -5.19 -21.27 -26.86
CA GLN A 150 -4.94 -22.59 -26.33
C GLN A 150 -5.73 -22.82 -25.04
N VAL A 151 -6.23 -24.04 -24.86
CA VAL A 151 -7.00 -24.48 -23.68
C VAL A 151 -6.15 -25.36 -22.80
#